data_0388ec60b513c08553d13c9a3ceb0aec
#
_entry.id   0388ec60b513c08553d13c9a3ceb0aec
#
_cell.length_a   1.000
_cell.length_b   1.000
_cell.length_c   1.000
_cell.angle_alpha   90.00
_cell.angle_beta   90.00
_cell.angle_gamma   90.00
#
_symmetry.space_group_name_H-M   'P 1'
#
loop_
_entity.id
_entity.type
_entity.pdbx_description
1 polymer ?
#
loop_
_entity_poly.entity_id
_entity_poly.type
_entity_poly.pdbx_seq_one_letter_code
_entity_poly.pdbx_strand_id
1 'polypeptide(L)'
;YALISKKYIYIFLENPKLSKKIVSLFSKKVEILSFLELETKLKKLNIKGEKILKDIKYISKYYHDIIRKSYKKLIYEDDPILNFKAIKNNIEIRNMVKAHILDGVALTKFIYWFKNFNAVITELDIVNKIDALRSQNKNFLCKSFPTIAGSGKNGAIVHYIPNKITNRKLNKNDILLLDSGGQYKLGTTDVTRTLSIGKPEENHTVSYTQVLKSHIKLSNAIFPEGISGAYLDYLARSKLWEIGKDYAHGTGHGVGYCLNVHEGPFSISKNSNIALKEGMVFSNEPGYYIENKFGIRIENLVTIKKKILNKKDFFKIETLTLAPYDVDLITKSLLTNEELIWIKNYHNTVFKKISPYLDKNEKSWLFKEINKL
;
A
#
# COMPACT_ATOMS: atom_id res chain seq x y z
N TYR A 1 -1.66 7.60 -23.04
CA TYR A 1 -0.37 7.11 -23.58
C TYR A 1 0.58 8.27 -23.81
N ALA A 2 1.90 7.97 -23.86
CA ALA A 2 2.92 8.92 -24.27
C ALA A 2 3.85 8.29 -25.32
N LEU A 3 4.33 9.10 -26.26
CA LEU A 3 5.37 8.75 -27.20
C LEU A 3 6.53 9.73 -27.02
N ILE A 4 7.66 9.22 -26.54
CA ILE A 4 8.77 10.03 -26.05
C ILE A 4 10.02 9.79 -26.92
N SER A 5 10.64 10.85 -27.37
CA SER A 5 11.94 10.82 -28.05
C SER A 5 12.86 11.92 -27.52
N LYS A 6 14.10 11.97 -27.99
CA LYS A 6 15.02 13.08 -27.69
C LYS A 6 14.53 14.44 -28.20
N LYS A 7 13.71 14.46 -29.26
CA LYS A 7 13.29 15.69 -29.95
C LYS A 7 11.88 16.13 -29.59
N TYR A 8 10.97 15.21 -29.26
CA TYR A 8 9.57 15.49 -29.04
C TYR A 8 8.99 14.57 -27.95
N ILE A 9 7.94 15.04 -27.30
CA ILE A 9 7.12 14.29 -26.35
C ILE A 9 5.66 14.51 -26.77
N TYR A 10 4.98 13.44 -27.17
CA TYR A 10 3.55 13.46 -27.44
C TYR A 10 2.83 12.79 -26.27
N ILE A 11 1.83 13.48 -25.68
CA ILE A 11 0.96 12.96 -24.63
C ILE A 11 -0.44 12.87 -25.22
N PHE A 12 -1.02 11.69 -25.22
CA PHE A 12 -2.35 11.41 -25.76
C PHE A 12 -3.35 11.33 -24.61
N LEU A 13 -4.23 12.34 -24.51
CA LEU A 13 -5.21 12.51 -23.44
C LEU A 13 -6.53 13.03 -23.99
N GLU A 14 -7.63 12.72 -23.29
CA GLU A 14 -8.91 13.39 -23.50
C GLU A 14 -8.86 14.85 -23.05
N ASN A 15 -9.23 15.76 -23.95
CA ASN A 15 -9.14 17.21 -23.77
C ASN A 15 -9.82 17.77 -22.49
N PRO A 16 -10.97 17.23 -22.00
CA PRO A 16 -11.64 17.75 -20.78
C PRO A 16 -10.82 17.62 -19.50
N LYS A 17 -9.76 16.78 -19.51
CA LYS A 17 -8.93 16.51 -18.31
C LYS A 17 -7.83 17.54 -18.08
N LEU A 18 -7.61 18.46 -19.02
CA LEU A 18 -6.49 19.42 -18.98
C LEU A 18 -6.99 20.86 -18.90
N SER A 19 -6.75 21.52 -17.78
CA SER A 19 -6.91 22.96 -17.71
C SER A 19 -5.75 23.70 -18.40
N LYS A 20 -6.01 24.94 -18.88
CA LYS A 20 -4.96 25.80 -19.44
C LYS A 20 -3.75 25.96 -18.50
N LYS A 21 -4.00 25.98 -17.18
CA LYS A 21 -2.97 26.04 -16.15
C LYS A 21 -2.08 24.80 -16.14
N ILE A 22 -2.63 23.61 -16.32
CA ILE A 22 -1.85 22.37 -16.39
C ILE A 22 -1.02 22.34 -17.69
N VAL A 23 -1.61 22.71 -18.81
CA VAL A 23 -0.91 22.78 -20.10
C VAL A 23 0.29 23.73 -20.05
N SER A 24 0.16 24.87 -19.38
CA SER A 24 1.26 25.84 -19.24
C SER A 24 2.45 25.34 -18.40
N LEU A 25 2.30 24.27 -17.64
CA LEU A 25 3.38 23.65 -16.86
C LEU A 25 4.28 22.73 -17.71
N PHE A 26 3.81 22.32 -18.88
CA PHE A 26 4.61 21.47 -19.76
C PHE A 26 5.65 22.29 -20.54
N SER A 27 6.79 21.69 -20.81
CA SER A 27 7.80 22.32 -21.67
C SER A 27 7.27 22.48 -23.11
N LYS A 28 7.82 23.43 -23.86
CA LYS A 28 7.49 23.64 -25.29
C LYS A 28 7.75 22.40 -26.19
N LYS A 29 8.46 21.40 -25.68
CA LYS A 29 8.70 20.12 -26.37
C LYS A 29 7.55 19.12 -26.22
N VAL A 30 6.59 19.41 -25.34
CA VAL A 30 5.44 18.52 -25.09
C VAL A 30 4.26 19.00 -25.92
N GLU A 31 3.79 18.13 -26.80
CA GLU A 31 2.55 18.32 -27.57
C GLU A 31 1.47 17.40 -27.01
N ILE A 32 0.32 17.97 -26.69
CA ILE A 32 -0.83 17.23 -26.15
C ILE A 32 -1.81 17.01 -27.28
N LEU A 33 -2.13 15.77 -27.53
CA LEU A 33 -2.95 15.32 -28.65
C LEU A 33 -4.17 14.55 -28.15
N SER A 34 -5.22 14.50 -28.97
CA SER A 34 -6.35 13.61 -28.73
C SER A 34 -5.89 12.16 -28.78
N PHE A 35 -6.53 11.31 -27.98
CA PHE A 35 -6.29 9.87 -28.01
C PHE A 35 -6.54 9.26 -29.41
N LEU A 36 -7.48 9.82 -30.17
CA LEU A 36 -7.77 9.41 -31.54
C LEU A 36 -6.60 9.61 -32.52
N GLU A 37 -5.66 10.50 -32.20
CA GLU A 37 -4.50 10.78 -33.06
C GLU A 37 -3.33 9.82 -32.83
N LEU A 38 -3.38 8.98 -31.77
CA LEU A 38 -2.28 8.08 -31.41
C LEU A 38 -1.90 7.13 -32.55
N GLU A 39 -2.88 6.49 -33.19
CA GLU A 39 -2.64 5.57 -34.30
C GLU A 39 -2.01 6.28 -35.49
N THR A 40 -2.57 7.43 -35.87
CA THR A 40 -2.07 8.23 -37.00
C THR A 40 -0.64 8.71 -36.74
N LYS A 41 -0.36 9.14 -35.51
CA LYS A 41 0.98 9.58 -35.12
C LYS A 41 1.98 8.43 -35.13
N LEU A 42 1.62 7.26 -34.60
CA LEU A 42 2.44 6.05 -34.63
C LEU A 42 2.79 5.63 -36.08
N LYS A 43 1.84 5.71 -37.01
CA LYS A 43 2.09 5.38 -38.45
C LYS A 43 2.98 6.41 -39.15
N LYS A 44 2.83 7.71 -38.82
CA LYS A 44 3.56 8.81 -39.46
C LYS A 44 4.99 8.98 -38.93
N LEU A 45 5.27 8.60 -37.70
CA LEU A 45 6.58 8.78 -37.07
C LEU A 45 7.60 7.67 -37.41
N ASN A 46 7.32 6.85 -38.41
CA ASN A 46 8.27 5.86 -38.93
C ASN A 46 9.48 6.55 -39.56
N ILE A 47 10.38 7.04 -38.71
CA ILE A 47 11.61 7.69 -39.14
C ILE A 47 12.61 6.59 -39.50
N LYS A 48 13.15 6.66 -40.73
CA LYS A 48 14.15 5.70 -41.24
C LYS A 48 15.25 5.46 -40.20
N GLY A 49 15.37 4.22 -39.72
CA GLY A 49 16.45 3.78 -38.84
C GLY A 49 16.23 3.95 -37.34
N GLU A 50 15.15 4.59 -36.88
CA GLU A 50 14.86 4.68 -35.46
C GLU A 50 14.42 3.33 -34.89
N LYS A 51 14.81 3.11 -33.61
CA LYS A 51 14.38 1.98 -32.79
C LYS A 51 13.24 2.46 -31.92
N ILE A 52 12.18 1.68 -31.79
CA ILE A 52 11.14 1.93 -30.79
C ILE A 52 11.25 0.92 -29.67
N LEU A 53 11.34 1.45 -28.44
CA LEU A 53 11.27 0.65 -27.23
C LEU A 53 9.81 0.55 -26.81
N LYS A 54 9.38 -0.65 -26.45
CA LYS A 54 8.05 -0.90 -25.93
C LYS A 54 8.06 -2.01 -24.89
N ASP A 55 7.26 -1.84 -23.88
CA ASP A 55 6.98 -2.86 -22.87
C ASP A 55 5.78 -3.71 -23.32
N ILE A 56 6.04 -5.00 -23.58
CA ILE A 56 5.00 -5.93 -24.02
C ILE A 56 3.97 -6.24 -22.93
N LYS A 57 4.30 -6.04 -21.67
CA LYS A 57 3.42 -6.32 -20.53
C LYS A 57 2.28 -5.30 -20.40
N TYR A 58 2.53 -4.06 -20.85
CA TYR A 58 1.62 -2.92 -20.60
C TYR A 58 1.03 -2.31 -21.89
N ILE A 59 1.55 -2.65 -23.06
CA ILE A 59 1.00 -2.16 -24.33
C ILE A 59 -0.21 -3.02 -24.74
N SER A 60 -1.29 -2.39 -25.23
CA SER A 60 -2.41 -3.14 -25.78
C SER A 60 -2.00 -3.89 -27.05
N LYS A 61 -2.62 -5.05 -27.30
CA LYS A 61 -2.39 -5.86 -28.51
C LYS A 61 -2.59 -5.05 -29.77
N TYR A 62 -3.61 -4.17 -29.80
CA TYR A 62 -3.91 -3.30 -30.94
C TYR A 62 -2.72 -2.40 -31.31
N TYR A 63 -2.18 -1.64 -30.36
CA TYR A 63 -1.03 -0.77 -30.61
C TYR A 63 0.28 -1.55 -30.83
N HIS A 64 0.42 -2.70 -30.18
CA HIS A 64 1.53 -3.61 -30.45
C HIS A 64 1.59 -3.99 -31.93
N ASP A 65 0.46 -4.38 -32.53
CA ASP A 65 0.40 -4.81 -33.92
C ASP A 65 0.65 -3.65 -34.91
N ILE A 66 0.14 -2.46 -34.61
CA ILE A 66 0.45 -1.24 -35.41
C ILE A 66 1.95 -0.95 -35.40
N ILE A 67 2.56 -0.95 -34.20
CA ILE A 67 4.00 -0.69 -34.08
C ILE A 67 4.81 -1.76 -34.83
N ARG A 68 4.45 -3.04 -34.71
CA ARG A 68 5.11 -4.15 -35.37
C ARG A 68 5.07 -4.03 -36.91
N LYS A 69 3.95 -3.52 -37.45
CA LYS A 69 3.79 -3.29 -38.88
C LYS A 69 4.55 -2.05 -39.37
N SER A 70 4.65 -1.03 -38.54
CA SER A 70 5.18 0.28 -38.92
C SER A 70 6.69 0.43 -38.66
N TYR A 71 7.27 -0.34 -37.73
CA TYR A 71 8.68 -0.18 -37.34
C TYR A 71 9.49 -1.45 -37.58
N LYS A 72 10.65 -1.32 -38.25
CA LYS A 72 11.53 -2.45 -38.55
C LYS A 72 12.43 -2.86 -37.36
N LYS A 73 12.76 -1.91 -36.48
CA LYS A 73 13.65 -2.15 -35.33
C LYS A 73 12.88 -1.96 -34.04
N LEU A 74 12.53 -3.09 -33.36
CA LEU A 74 11.80 -3.12 -32.09
C LEU A 74 12.74 -3.53 -30.98
N ILE A 75 12.66 -2.84 -29.86
CA ILE A 75 13.31 -3.18 -28.60
C ILE A 75 12.21 -3.57 -27.61
N TYR A 76 12.31 -4.75 -27.05
CA TYR A 76 11.39 -5.27 -26.04
C TYR A 76 12.07 -5.19 -24.69
N GLU A 77 11.73 -4.17 -23.93
CA GLU A 77 12.27 -3.93 -22.59
C GLU A 77 11.15 -3.40 -21.70
N ASP A 78 11.34 -3.50 -20.38
CA ASP A 78 10.42 -2.92 -19.40
C ASP A 78 10.37 -1.37 -19.57
N ASP A 79 9.21 -0.79 -19.33
CA ASP A 79 9.01 0.66 -19.42
C ASP A 79 9.93 1.38 -18.41
N PRO A 80 10.88 2.21 -18.85
CA PRO A 80 11.79 2.93 -17.96
C PRO A 80 11.07 3.88 -17.01
N ILE A 81 9.88 4.37 -17.35
CA ILE A 81 9.06 5.24 -16.49
C ILE A 81 8.65 4.51 -15.21
N LEU A 82 8.40 3.19 -15.27
CA LEU A 82 8.09 2.39 -14.10
C LEU A 82 9.22 2.44 -13.07
N ASN A 83 10.46 2.30 -13.54
CA ASN A 83 11.64 2.39 -12.67
C ASN A 83 11.82 3.81 -12.07
N PHE A 84 11.60 4.86 -12.86
CA PHE A 84 11.65 6.24 -12.37
C PHE A 84 10.59 6.53 -11.32
N LYS A 85 9.36 6.05 -11.50
CA LYS A 85 8.27 6.21 -10.52
C LYS A 85 8.50 5.37 -9.26
N ALA A 86 9.09 4.19 -9.39
CA ALA A 86 9.32 3.28 -8.27
C ALA A 86 10.23 3.92 -7.20
N ILE A 87 11.24 4.67 -7.61
CA ILE A 87 12.21 5.33 -6.73
C ILE A 87 11.74 6.75 -6.44
N LYS A 88 11.11 6.94 -5.28
CA LYS A 88 10.61 8.24 -4.83
C LYS A 88 11.77 9.13 -4.41
N ASN A 89 11.75 10.37 -4.87
CA ASN A 89 12.70 11.38 -4.45
C ASN A 89 12.40 11.90 -3.02
N ASN A 90 13.29 12.71 -2.47
CA ASN A 90 13.16 13.21 -1.09
C ASN A 90 11.91 14.07 -0.85
N ILE A 91 11.38 14.74 -1.87
CA ILE A 91 10.15 15.55 -1.76
C ILE A 91 8.95 14.61 -1.68
N GLU A 92 8.89 13.61 -2.56
CA GLU A 92 7.83 12.61 -2.58
C GLU A 92 7.79 11.81 -1.28
N ILE A 93 8.93 11.35 -0.76
CA ILE A 93 8.99 10.65 0.54
C ILE A 93 8.50 11.55 1.68
N ARG A 94 8.94 12.81 1.76
CA ARG A 94 8.46 13.76 2.79
C ARG A 94 6.97 14.00 2.71
N ASN A 95 6.43 14.07 1.51
CA ASN A 95 4.99 14.24 1.31
C ASN A 95 4.23 12.96 1.68
N MET A 96 4.72 11.78 1.32
CA MET A 96 4.12 10.51 1.75
C MET A 96 4.08 10.38 3.27
N VAL A 97 5.14 10.77 3.99
CA VAL A 97 5.12 10.83 5.46
C VAL A 97 3.96 11.70 5.97
N LYS A 98 3.73 12.87 5.34
CA LYS A 98 2.59 13.74 5.70
C LYS A 98 1.25 13.09 5.37
N ALA A 99 1.12 12.45 4.20
CA ALA A 99 -0.10 11.72 3.83
C ALA A 99 -0.45 10.63 4.85
N HIS A 100 0.55 9.88 5.33
CA HIS A 100 0.37 8.84 6.34
C HIS A 100 0.03 9.39 7.74
N ILE A 101 0.45 10.61 8.07
CA ILE A 101 -0.03 11.29 9.29
C ILE A 101 -1.53 11.61 9.14
N LEU A 102 -1.95 12.19 8.01
CA LEU A 102 -3.35 12.54 7.77
C LEU A 102 -4.25 11.31 7.76
N ASP A 103 -3.82 10.25 7.09
CA ASP A 103 -4.54 8.98 7.04
C ASP A 103 -4.58 8.29 8.42
N GLY A 104 -3.46 8.31 9.12
CA GLY A 104 -3.35 7.78 10.48
C GLY A 104 -4.28 8.45 11.48
N VAL A 105 -4.51 9.76 11.33
CA VAL A 105 -5.53 10.49 12.12
C VAL A 105 -6.92 9.95 11.83
N ALA A 106 -7.30 9.81 10.55
CA ALA A 106 -8.61 9.28 10.18
C ALA A 106 -8.81 7.84 10.69
N LEU A 107 -7.79 6.99 10.54
CA LEU A 107 -7.87 5.61 10.99
C LEU A 107 -7.88 5.49 12.53
N THR A 108 -7.10 6.31 13.25
CA THR A 108 -7.13 6.33 14.73
C THR A 108 -8.49 6.77 15.25
N LYS A 109 -9.10 7.80 14.66
CA LYS A 109 -10.48 8.23 14.97
C LYS A 109 -11.50 7.13 14.66
N PHE A 110 -11.31 6.41 13.55
CA PHE A 110 -12.13 5.24 13.22
C PHE A 110 -11.99 4.14 14.28
N ILE A 111 -10.77 3.77 14.68
CA ILE A 111 -10.54 2.71 15.68
C ILE A 111 -11.14 3.14 17.03
N TYR A 112 -10.96 4.39 17.45
CA TYR A 112 -11.61 4.94 18.64
C TYR A 112 -13.13 4.80 18.58
N TRP A 113 -13.78 5.24 17.49
CA TRP A 113 -15.21 5.07 17.30
C TRP A 113 -15.61 3.60 17.34
N PHE A 114 -14.87 2.73 16.62
CA PHE A 114 -15.13 1.31 16.53
C PHE A 114 -15.05 0.59 17.87
N LYS A 115 -14.07 0.93 18.71
CA LYS A 115 -13.92 0.32 20.05
C LYS A 115 -14.92 0.84 21.09
N ASN A 116 -15.60 1.93 20.82
CA ASN A 116 -16.55 2.58 21.77
C ASN A 116 -17.99 2.60 21.27
N PHE A 117 -18.31 2.00 20.13
CA PHE A 117 -19.70 1.98 19.65
C PHE A 117 -20.54 0.94 20.42
N ASN A 118 -21.83 1.26 20.62
CA ASN A 118 -22.79 0.42 21.35
C ASN A 118 -24.03 0.04 20.51
N ALA A 119 -23.98 0.21 19.19
CA ALA A 119 -25.08 -0.08 18.28
C ALA A 119 -24.80 -1.33 17.45
N VAL A 120 -25.83 -1.89 16.83
CA VAL A 120 -25.66 -2.92 15.80
C VAL A 120 -25.16 -2.24 14.53
N ILE A 121 -23.99 -2.62 14.05
CA ILE A 121 -23.40 -2.11 12.82
C ILE A 121 -23.08 -3.25 11.85
N THR A 122 -22.95 -2.88 10.57
CA THR A 122 -22.64 -3.79 9.47
C THR A 122 -21.28 -3.45 8.85
N GLU A 123 -20.78 -4.33 7.99
CA GLU A 123 -19.55 -4.10 7.24
C GLU A 123 -19.64 -2.85 6.34
N LEU A 124 -20.83 -2.56 5.75
CA LEU A 124 -21.03 -1.32 5.00
C LEU A 124 -21.00 -0.06 5.86
N ASP A 125 -21.43 -0.13 7.12
CA ASP A 125 -21.32 1.00 8.06
C ASP A 125 -19.85 1.28 8.38
N ILE A 126 -19.01 0.24 8.47
CA ILE A 126 -17.56 0.35 8.61
C ILE A 126 -16.95 1.10 7.42
N VAL A 127 -17.29 0.67 6.19
CA VAL A 127 -16.80 1.33 4.95
C VAL A 127 -17.22 2.80 4.95
N ASN A 128 -18.49 3.08 5.18
CA ASN A 128 -19.02 4.45 5.17
C ASN A 128 -18.33 5.33 6.23
N LYS A 129 -18.07 4.77 7.42
CA LYS A 129 -17.44 5.52 8.52
C LYS A 129 -16.00 5.91 8.21
N ILE A 130 -15.19 4.98 7.75
CA ILE A 130 -13.78 5.29 7.44
C ILE A 130 -13.67 6.25 6.25
N ASP A 131 -14.49 6.06 5.22
CA ASP A 131 -14.55 6.96 4.06
C ASP A 131 -14.96 8.39 4.46
N ALA A 132 -15.96 8.51 5.34
CA ALA A 132 -16.39 9.80 5.87
C ALA A 132 -15.28 10.51 6.68
N LEU A 133 -14.51 9.78 7.49
CA LEU A 133 -13.41 10.34 8.26
C LEU A 133 -12.25 10.81 7.36
N ARG A 134 -11.91 10.06 6.33
CA ARG A 134 -10.89 10.47 5.34
C ARG A 134 -11.31 11.71 4.56
N SER A 135 -12.58 11.77 4.13
CA SER A 135 -13.12 12.88 3.32
C SER A 135 -13.15 14.23 4.05
N GLN A 136 -13.04 14.26 5.38
CA GLN A 136 -12.92 15.50 6.15
C GLN A 136 -11.59 16.24 5.89
N ASN A 137 -10.58 15.53 5.33
CA ASN A 137 -9.28 16.15 5.08
C ASN A 137 -9.23 16.79 3.68
N LYS A 138 -8.93 18.09 3.62
CA LYS A 138 -8.82 18.87 2.36
C LYS A 138 -7.77 18.36 1.36
N ASN A 139 -6.85 17.54 1.79
CA ASN A 139 -5.86 16.90 0.91
C ASN A 139 -6.33 15.53 0.40
N PHE A 140 -7.40 14.95 0.92
CA PHE A 140 -7.99 13.72 0.42
C PHE A 140 -8.65 13.97 -0.95
N LEU A 141 -8.40 13.10 -1.91
CA LEU A 141 -8.94 13.17 -3.27
C LEU A 141 -10.02 12.11 -3.49
N CYS A 142 -9.69 10.87 -3.20
CA CYS A 142 -10.58 9.71 -3.31
C CYS A 142 -9.95 8.52 -2.57
N LYS A 143 -10.66 7.40 -2.51
CA LYS A 143 -10.08 6.13 -2.07
C LYS A 143 -8.95 5.69 -3.00
N SER A 144 -7.90 5.05 -2.47
CA SER A 144 -6.85 4.44 -3.30
C SER A 144 -7.32 3.13 -3.94
N PHE A 145 -8.28 2.46 -3.30
CA PHE A 145 -8.98 1.27 -3.79
C PHE A 145 -10.31 1.09 -3.05
N PRO A 146 -11.23 0.22 -3.52
CA PRO A 146 -12.46 -0.10 -2.80
C PRO A 146 -12.15 -0.71 -1.43
N THR A 147 -12.67 -0.10 -0.36
CA THR A 147 -12.44 -0.54 1.01
C THR A 147 -12.87 -1.98 1.24
N ILE A 148 -12.00 -2.80 1.77
CA ILE A 148 -12.23 -4.18 2.20
C ILE A 148 -12.60 -4.13 3.69
N ALA A 149 -13.78 -4.62 4.05
CA ALA A 149 -14.22 -4.70 5.44
C ALA A 149 -14.95 -6.02 5.66
N GLY A 150 -14.23 -7.04 6.09
CA GLY A 150 -14.77 -8.39 6.30
C GLY A 150 -14.74 -8.79 7.76
N SER A 151 -15.91 -9.10 8.35
CA SER A 151 -16.02 -9.59 9.72
C SER A 151 -16.23 -11.11 9.75
N GLY A 152 -15.63 -11.82 10.71
CA GLY A 152 -15.70 -13.26 10.82
C GLY A 152 -15.38 -13.96 9.49
N LYS A 153 -16.27 -14.81 8.97
CA LYS A 153 -16.05 -15.58 7.74
C LYS A 153 -15.75 -14.73 6.50
N ASN A 154 -16.30 -13.53 6.40
CA ASN A 154 -16.03 -12.64 5.26
C ASN A 154 -14.58 -12.13 5.26
N GLY A 155 -13.95 -11.99 6.44
CA GLY A 155 -12.54 -11.66 6.56
C GLY A 155 -11.59 -12.72 5.98
N ALA A 156 -12.05 -13.97 5.81
CA ALA A 156 -11.27 -15.02 5.17
C ALA A 156 -11.11 -14.84 3.65
N ILE A 157 -11.92 -13.98 3.04
CA ILE A 157 -11.84 -13.66 1.59
C ILE A 157 -10.90 -12.48 1.43
N VAL A 158 -9.71 -12.71 0.88
CA VAL A 158 -8.58 -11.75 0.84
C VAL A 158 -8.98 -10.36 0.30
N HIS A 159 -9.80 -10.31 -0.76
CA HIS A 159 -10.27 -9.07 -1.40
C HIS A 159 -11.79 -8.90 -1.24
N TYR A 160 -12.32 -9.16 -0.05
CA TYR A 160 -13.75 -9.03 0.22
C TYR A 160 -14.18 -7.57 0.24
N ILE A 161 -15.06 -7.20 -0.69
CA ILE A 161 -15.71 -5.89 -0.74
C ILE A 161 -17.18 -6.08 -0.35
N PRO A 162 -17.63 -5.53 0.80
CA PRO A 162 -19.02 -5.65 1.21
C PRO A 162 -19.95 -4.93 0.23
N ASN A 163 -21.08 -5.56 -0.06
CA ASN A 163 -22.15 -5.01 -0.89
C ASN A 163 -23.53 -5.32 -0.26
N LYS A 164 -24.61 -4.81 -0.85
CA LYS A 164 -25.96 -4.98 -0.30
C LYS A 164 -26.39 -6.44 -0.09
N ILE A 165 -25.81 -7.39 -0.84
CA ILE A 165 -26.18 -8.82 -0.78
C ILE A 165 -25.31 -9.54 0.27
N THR A 166 -24.00 -9.26 0.31
CA THR A 166 -23.03 -9.99 1.14
C THR A 166 -22.77 -9.34 2.49
N ASN A 167 -23.23 -8.09 2.68
CA ASN A 167 -23.08 -7.31 3.90
C ASN A 167 -23.66 -8.05 5.11
N ARG A 168 -22.86 -8.17 6.17
CA ARG A 168 -23.31 -8.80 7.42
C ARG A 168 -23.21 -7.85 8.61
N LYS A 169 -24.01 -8.13 9.64
CA LYS A 169 -23.87 -7.52 10.96
C LYS A 169 -22.61 -8.04 11.64
N LEU A 170 -21.92 -7.18 12.35
CA LEU A 170 -20.79 -7.56 13.17
C LEU A 170 -21.29 -8.31 14.43
N ASN A 171 -20.74 -9.49 14.69
CA ASN A 171 -21.08 -10.28 15.87
C ASN A 171 -20.04 -10.06 16.98
N LYS A 172 -20.48 -10.09 18.24
CA LYS A 172 -19.57 -10.15 19.38
C LYS A 172 -18.67 -11.40 19.24
N ASN A 173 -17.40 -11.24 19.59
CA ASN A 173 -16.35 -12.26 19.50
C ASN A 173 -15.83 -12.55 18.07
N ASP A 174 -16.37 -11.92 17.02
CA ASP A 174 -15.74 -11.90 15.71
C ASP A 174 -14.51 -10.95 15.71
N ILE A 175 -13.72 -11.04 14.67
CA ILE A 175 -12.71 -10.03 14.32
C ILE A 175 -13.09 -9.38 12.99
N LEU A 176 -12.75 -8.11 12.84
CA LEU A 176 -12.91 -7.33 11.62
C LEU A 176 -11.55 -7.17 10.95
N LEU A 177 -11.42 -7.63 9.71
CA LEU A 177 -10.33 -7.25 8.83
C LEU A 177 -10.78 -6.01 8.05
N LEU A 178 -10.10 -4.88 8.29
CA LEU A 178 -10.31 -3.61 7.59
C LEU A 178 -9.05 -3.27 6.81
N ASP A 179 -9.17 -3.26 5.48
CA ASP A 179 -8.11 -2.88 4.57
C ASP A 179 -8.61 -1.73 3.70
N SER A 180 -7.89 -0.61 3.74
CA SER A 180 -8.35 0.64 3.16
C SER A 180 -7.22 1.64 2.97
N GLY A 181 -7.41 2.55 2.02
CA GLY A 181 -6.44 3.59 1.77
C GLY A 181 -7.03 4.80 1.09
N GLY A 182 -6.24 5.86 0.97
CA GLY A 182 -6.63 7.10 0.32
C GLY A 182 -5.60 7.64 -0.66
N GLN A 183 -6.10 8.24 -1.72
CA GLN A 183 -5.32 9.14 -2.56
C GLN A 183 -5.36 10.52 -1.93
N TYR A 184 -4.20 11.03 -1.57
CA TYR A 184 -4.01 12.38 -1.06
C TYR A 184 -3.18 13.18 -2.06
N LYS A 185 -3.34 14.52 -2.09
CA LYS A 185 -2.45 15.42 -2.85
C LYS A 185 -0.97 15.23 -2.51
N LEU A 186 -0.69 14.54 -1.41
CA LEU A 186 0.63 14.31 -0.83
C LEU A 186 1.14 12.87 -1.00
N GLY A 187 0.36 11.98 -1.60
CA GLY A 187 0.73 10.58 -1.83
C GLY A 187 -0.44 9.62 -1.66
N THR A 188 -0.14 8.35 -1.82
CA THR A 188 -1.08 7.22 -1.71
C THR A 188 -0.88 6.52 -0.38
N THR A 189 -1.97 6.14 0.32
CA THR A 189 -1.92 5.30 1.52
C THR A 189 -2.61 3.97 1.28
N ASP A 190 -2.17 2.97 2.02
CA ASP A 190 -2.67 1.62 2.06
C ASP A 190 -2.41 1.05 3.46
N VAL A 191 -3.41 0.50 4.12
CA VAL A 191 -3.26 0.01 5.47
C VAL A 191 -4.33 -1.01 5.83
N THR A 192 -3.90 -2.15 6.34
CA THR A 192 -4.79 -3.13 6.95
C THR A 192 -4.64 -3.17 8.46
N ARG A 193 -5.76 -3.17 9.16
CA ARG A 193 -5.86 -3.52 10.58
C ARG A 193 -6.90 -4.60 10.79
N THR A 194 -6.52 -5.62 11.56
CA THR A 194 -7.48 -6.57 12.12
C THR A 194 -7.84 -6.12 13.53
N LEU A 195 -9.13 -5.98 13.80
CA LEU A 195 -9.68 -5.42 15.03
C LEU A 195 -10.64 -6.41 15.71
N SER A 196 -10.56 -6.52 17.03
CA SER A 196 -11.47 -7.35 17.82
C SER A 196 -12.82 -6.69 18.04
N ILE A 197 -13.89 -7.50 17.95
CA ILE A 197 -15.27 -7.11 18.26
C ILE A 197 -15.66 -7.74 19.61
N GLY A 198 -15.54 -6.96 20.68
CA GLY A 198 -15.69 -7.50 22.03
C GLY A 198 -14.48 -8.35 22.48
N LYS A 199 -14.72 -9.49 23.11
CA LYS A 199 -13.64 -10.36 23.62
C LYS A 199 -13.23 -11.35 22.52
N PRO A 200 -11.98 -11.29 22.00
CA PRO A 200 -11.53 -12.22 20.96
C PRO A 200 -11.32 -13.63 21.54
N GLU A 201 -11.47 -14.63 20.68
CA GLU A 201 -11.13 -16.02 21.00
C GLU A 201 -9.61 -16.24 21.02
N GLU A 202 -9.14 -17.27 21.72
CA GLU A 202 -7.72 -17.61 21.77
C GLU A 202 -7.11 -17.85 20.39
N ASN A 203 -7.83 -18.53 19.51
CA ASN A 203 -7.37 -18.77 18.14
C ASN A 203 -7.16 -17.45 17.34
N HIS A 204 -7.97 -16.42 17.60
CA HIS A 204 -7.79 -15.09 17.01
C HIS A 204 -6.50 -14.44 17.53
N THR A 205 -6.29 -14.42 18.85
CA THR A 205 -5.14 -13.76 19.46
C THR A 205 -3.82 -14.45 19.13
N VAL A 206 -3.78 -15.78 19.15
CA VAL A 206 -2.61 -16.56 18.77
C VAL A 206 -2.28 -16.32 17.29
N SER A 207 -3.27 -16.44 16.38
CA SER A 207 -3.04 -16.26 14.95
C SER A 207 -2.64 -14.80 14.62
N TYR A 208 -3.29 -13.80 15.26
CA TYR A 208 -2.92 -12.40 15.09
C TYR A 208 -1.48 -12.14 15.52
N THR A 209 -1.06 -12.68 16.65
CA THR A 209 0.30 -12.50 17.16
C THR A 209 1.33 -13.10 16.21
N GLN A 210 1.05 -14.25 15.59
CA GLN A 210 1.95 -14.85 14.61
C GLN A 210 2.08 -14.02 13.32
N VAL A 211 0.97 -13.46 12.83
CA VAL A 211 1.01 -12.52 11.69
C VAL A 211 1.76 -11.25 12.07
N LEU A 212 1.58 -10.73 13.29
CA LEU A 212 2.31 -9.56 13.78
C LEU A 212 3.83 -9.84 13.85
N LYS A 213 4.25 -11.02 14.29
CA LYS A 213 5.67 -11.45 14.29
C LYS A 213 6.26 -11.46 12.87
N SER A 214 5.50 -11.95 11.88
CA SER A 214 5.86 -11.91 10.46
C SER A 214 6.05 -10.47 9.97
N HIS A 215 5.09 -9.60 10.30
CA HIS A 215 5.13 -8.17 9.98
C HIS A 215 6.34 -7.45 10.60
N ILE A 216 6.62 -7.71 11.87
CA ILE A 216 7.78 -7.15 12.60
C ILE A 216 9.10 -7.66 11.98
N LYS A 217 9.18 -8.95 11.64
CA LYS A 217 10.39 -9.54 11.06
C LYS A 217 10.80 -8.81 9.76
N LEU A 218 9.85 -8.56 8.88
CA LEU A 218 10.10 -7.79 7.67
C LEU A 218 10.40 -6.31 7.97
N SER A 219 9.66 -5.68 8.87
CA SER A 219 9.87 -4.28 9.25
C SER A 219 11.27 -4.00 9.83
N ASN A 220 11.91 -4.99 10.44
CA ASN A 220 13.25 -4.91 11.01
C ASN A 220 14.36 -5.37 10.05
N ALA A 221 14.02 -5.69 8.79
CA ALA A 221 15.01 -6.21 7.85
C ALA A 221 16.09 -5.17 7.55
N ILE A 222 17.33 -5.65 7.59
CA ILE A 222 18.53 -4.95 7.12
C ILE A 222 19.18 -5.88 6.10
N PHE A 223 19.44 -5.36 4.91
CA PHE A 223 19.93 -6.19 3.80
C PHE A 223 20.90 -5.41 2.92
N PRO A 224 21.87 -6.09 2.26
CA PRO A 224 22.80 -5.46 1.34
C PRO A 224 22.12 -5.02 0.04
N GLU A 225 22.80 -4.18 -0.73
CA GLU A 225 22.38 -3.84 -2.09
C GLU A 225 22.29 -5.09 -2.98
N GLY A 226 21.38 -5.08 -3.96
CA GLY A 226 21.16 -6.19 -4.89
C GLY A 226 20.12 -7.22 -4.45
N ILE A 227 19.63 -7.15 -3.21
CA ILE A 227 18.54 -8.03 -2.72
C ILE A 227 17.22 -7.69 -3.40
N SER A 228 16.51 -8.72 -3.87
CA SER A 228 15.17 -8.60 -4.45
C SER A 228 14.06 -8.80 -3.42
N GLY A 229 12.83 -8.46 -3.83
CA GLY A 229 11.65 -8.65 -2.99
C GLY A 229 11.39 -10.10 -2.58
N ALA A 230 11.85 -11.10 -3.33
CA ALA A 230 11.70 -12.51 -2.98
C ALA A 230 12.40 -12.88 -1.67
N TYR A 231 13.55 -12.29 -1.38
CA TYR A 231 14.24 -12.53 -0.11
C TYR A 231 13.49 -11.91 1.08
N LEU A 232 12.84 -10.76 0.88
CA LEU A 232 12.04 -10.13 1.93
C LEU A 232 10.72 -10.87 2.14
N ASP A 233 10.11 -11.41 1.09
CA ASP A 233 8.92 -12.27 1.18
C ASP A 233 9.20 -13.48 2.07
N TYR A 234 10.35 -14.13 1.87
CA TYR A 234 10.79 -15.23 2.73
C TYR A 234 10.90 -14.82 4.21
N LEU A 235 11.49 -13.65 4.48
CA LEU A 235 11.65 -13.16 5.87
C LEU A 235 10.30 -13.03 6.59
N ALA A 236 9.29 -12.50 5.92
CA ALA A 236 7.95 -12.40 6.49
C ALA A 236 7.32 -13.78 6.70
N ARG A 237 7.33 -14.65 5.67
CA ARG A 237 6.71 -15.97 5.72
C ARG A 237 7.37 -16.90 6.74
N SER A 238 8.67 -16.78 6.95
CA SER A 238 9.44 -17.70 7.81
C SER A 238 8.80 -17.87 9.20
N LYS A 239 8.22 -16.81 9.78
CA LYS A 239 7.57 -16.88 11.09
C LYS A 239 6.26 -17.66 11.09
N LEU A 240 5.54 -17.70 9.99
CA LEU A 240 4.35 -18.55 9.82
C LEU A 240 4.72 -19.97 9.46
N TRP A 241 5.74 -20.17 8.64
CA TRP A 241 6.22 -21.51 8.26
C TRP A 241 6.76 -22.30 9.47
N GLU A 242 7.40 -21.64 10.45
CA GLU A 242 7.84 -22.26 11.71
C GLU A 242 6.70 -22.99 12.44
N ILE A 243 5.45 -22.61 12.17
CA ILE A 243 4.25 -23.20 12.79
C ILE A 243 3.30 -23.86 11.76
N GLY A 244 3.79 -24.17 10.56
CA GLY A 244 3.02 -24.84 9.51
C GLY A 244 1.91 -23.99 8.89
N LYS A 245 2.00 -22.64 8.94
CA LYS A 245 1.05 -21.70 8.37
C LYS A 245 1.64 -20.92 7.19
N ASP A 246 0.78 -20.46 6.28
CA ASP A 246 1.17 -19.61 5.14
C ASP A 246 -0.04 -18.80 4.66
N TYR A 247 0.17 -17.92 3.67
CA TYR A 247 -0.86 -17.17 2.96
C TYR A 247 -0.61 -17.19 1.45
N ALA A 248 -1.69 -17.08 0.67
CA ALA A 248 -1.65 -17.30 -0.78
C ALA A 248 -1.26 -16.07 -1.61
N HIS A 249 -1.33 -14.85 -1.03
CA HIS A 249 -0.97 -13.61 -1.72
C HIS A 249 0.51 -13.22 -1.54
N GLY A 250 1.01 -12.22 -2.26
CA GLY A 250 2.33 -11.64 -2.02
C GLY A 250 2.41 -10.98 -0.64
N THR A 251 3.60 -10.90 -0.06
CA THR A 251 3.82 -10.17 1.19
C THR A 251 3.70 -8.65 1.01
N GLY A 252 3.79 -8.18 -0.25
CA GLY A 252 3.64 -6.77 -0.54
C GLY A 252 3.84 -6.44 -2.01
N HIS A 253 3.50 -5.21 -2.33
CA HIS A 253 3.57 -4.64 -3.67
C HIS A 253 4.16 -3.22 -3.61
N GLY A 254 4.72 -2.75 -4.72
CA GLY A 254 5.11 -1.36 -4.87
C GLY A 254 3.89 -0.43 -4.83
N VAL A 255 4.10 0.81 -4.38
CA VAL A 255 3.04 1.83 -4.27
C VAL A 255 3.45 3.10 -4.98
N GLY A 256 2.53 3.68 -5.76
CA GLY A 256 2.72 4.93 -6.48
C GLY A 256 2.63 6.18 -5.58
N TYR A 257 3.18 7.29 -6.05
CA TYR A 257 3.04 8.60 -5.41
C TYR A 257 1.83 9.34 -5.98
N CYS A 258 0.72 9.35 -5.28
CA CYS A 258 -0.58 9.84 -5.77
C CYS A 258 -0.96 9.20 -7.13
N LEU A 259 -0.64 7.92 -7.28
CA LEU A 259 -0.85 7.08 -8.45
C LEU A 259 -1.42 5.72 -8.02
N ASN A 260 -1.11 4.64 -8.75
CA ASN A 260 -1.67 3.32 -8.45
C ASN A 260 -1.22 2.82 -7.07
N VAL A 261 -2.17 2.30 -6.29
CA VAL A 261 -1.86 1.63 -5.02
C VAL A 261 -0.99 0.40 -5.27
N HIS A 262 -1.34 -0.42 -6.25
CA HIS A 262 -0.47 -1.48 -6.78
C HIS A 262 0.32 -0.94 -7.96
N GLU A 263 1.59 -0.58 -7.73
CA GLU A 263 2.46 -0.01 -8.76
C GLU A 263 3.81 -0.74 -8.81
N GLY A 264 4.05 -1.41 -9.95
CA GLY A 264 5.33 -2.05 -10.23
C GLY A 264 6.50 -1.06 -10.39
N PRO A 265 7.66 -1.58 -10.82
CA PRO A 265 7.89 -2.91 -11.41
C PRO A 265 8.20 -4.03 -10.41
N PHE A 266 8.39 -3.74 -9.13
CA PHE A 266 8.76 -4.70 -8.10
C PHE A 266 7.59 -5.06 -7.18
N SER A 267 7.74 -6.17 -6.48
CA SER A 267 6.84 -6.60 -5.40
C SER A 267 7.65 -7.33 -4.32
N ILE A 268 7.03 -7.56 -3.17
CA ILE A 268 7.56 -8.44 -2.13
C ILE A 268 6.81 -9.77 -2.26
N SER A 269 7.33 -10.64 -3.09
CA SER A 269 6.70 -11.94 -3.42
C SER A 269 7.75 -12.92 -3.92
N LYS A 270 7.45 -14.21 -3.84
CA LYS A 270 8.36 -15.30 -4.25
C LYS A 270 8.90 -15.18 -5.69
N ASN A 271 8.17 -14.51 -6.56
CA ASN A 271 8.54 -14.37 -7.98
C ASN A 271 9.22 -13.02 -8.30
N SER A 272 9.47 -12.16 -7.30
CA SER A 272 10.10 -10.85 -7.51
C SER A 272 11.60 -10.98 -7.65
N ASN A 273 12.13 -10.63 -8.81
CA ASN A 273 13.57 -10.68 -9.11
C ASN A 273 14.22 -9.28 -9.24
N ILE A 274 13.45 -8.22 -9.08
CA ILE A 274 13.94 -6.84 -9.18
C ILE A 274 14.63 -6.45 -7.88
N ALA A 275 15.88 -5.99 -7.99
CA ALA A 275 16.66 -5.49 -6.87
C ALA A 275 16.00 -4.25 -6.25
N LEU A 276 15.87 -4.28 -4.94
CA LEU A 276 15.29 -3.18 -4.18
C LEU A 276 16.28 -2.02 -4.05
N LYS A 277 15.77 -0.78 -4.05
CA LYS A 277 16.58 0.45 -4.02
C LYS A 277 16.05 1.44 -2.99
N GLU A 278 16.93 2.33 -2.52
CA GLU A 278 16.51 3.44 -1.66
C GLU A 278 15.43 4.28 -2.32
N GLY A 279 14.44 4.72 -1.54
CA GLY A 279 13.30 5.50 -2.02
C GLY A 279 12.15 4.68 -2.60
N MET A 280 12.29 3.36 -2.74
CA MET A 280 11.15 2.50 -3.06
C MET A 280 10.19 2.45 -1.87
N VAL A 281 8.89 2.46 -2.18
CA VAL A 281 7.79 2.36 -1.21
C VAL A 281 6.96 1.14 -1.54
N PHE A 282 6.66 0.33 -0.53
CA PHE A 282 5.92 -0.92 -0.69
C PHE A 282 5.09 -1.27 0.54
N SER A 283 4.12 -2.17 0.37
CA SER A 283 3.33 -2.74 1.46
C SER A 283 4.08 -3.89 2.15
N ASN A 284 3.94 -3.98 3.47
CA ASN A 284 4.33 -5.10 4.31
C ASN A 284 3.06 -5.65 4.94
N GLU A 285 2.46 -6.67 4.31
CA GLU A 285 1.08 -7.12 4.55
C GLU A 285 0.92 -8.65 4.75
N PRO A 286 1.71 -9.32 5.59
CA PRO A 286 1.48 -10.73 5.86
C PRO A 286 0.08 -10.96 6.41
N GLY A 287 -0.47 -12.15 6.15
CA GLY A 287 -1.80 -12.51 6.59
C GLY A 287 -1.93 -13.99 6.96
N TYR A 288 -3.09 -14.35 7.51
CA TYR A 288 -3.51 -15.73 7.74
C TYR A 288 -5.02 -15.84 7.65
N TYR A 289 -5.50 -16.82 6.89
CA TYR A 289 -6.92 -16.93 6.55
C TYR A 289 -7.39 -18.37 6.77
N ILE A 290 -8.50 -18.52 7.49
CA ILE A 290 -9.17 -19.80 7.67
C ILE A 290 -10.54 -19.72 7.01
N GLU A 291 -10.71 -20.44 5.92
CA GLU A 291 -11.94 -20.47 5.15
C GLU A 291 -13.18 -20.67 6.04
N ASN A 292 -14.23 -19.92 5.79
CA ASN A 292 -15.50 -19.89 6.54
C ASN A 292 -15.36 -19.53 8.04
N LYS A 293 -14.19 -19.08 8.50
CA LYS A 293 -13.98 -18.68 9.90
C LYS A 293 -13.59 -17.23 10.02
N PHE A 294 -12.33 -16.88 9.70
CA PHE A 294 -11.81 -15.52 9.80
C PHE A 294 -10.57 -15.30 8.94
N GLY A 295 -10.24 -14.04 8.71
CA GLY A 295 -8.96 -13.61 8.13
C GLY A 295 -8.28 -12.58 9.01
N ILE A 296 -6.95 -12.62 8.98
CA ILE A 296 -6.06 -11.67 9.66
C ILE A 296 -5.08 -11.15 8.62
N ARG A 297 -4.95 -9.83 8.50
CA ARG A 297 -3.88 -9.14 7.78
C ARG A 297 -3.44 -7.97 8.62
N ILE A 298 -2.14 -7.75 8.67
CA ILE A 298 -1.53 -6.60 9.32
C ILE A 298 -0.63 -5.95 8.30
N GLU A 299 -0.93 -4.70 7.97
CA GLU A 299 -0.25 -3.99 6.91
C GLU A 299 0.20 -2.61 7.31
N ASN A 300 1.42 -2.27 6.91
CA ASN A 300 1.93 -0.91 6.83
C ASN A 300 2.60 -0.69 5.48
N LEU A 301 2.48 0.51 4.93
CA LEU A 301 3.40 0.98 3.92
C LEU A 301 4.73 1.34 4.57
N VAL A 302 5.80 0.96 3.87
CA VAL A 302 7.18 1.16 4.30
C VAL A 302 8.02 1.71 3.16
N THR A 303 9.16 2.33 3.49
CA THR A 303 10.15 2.80 2.50
C THR A 303 11.54 2.27 2.82
N ILE A 304 12.37 2.15 1.78
CA ILE A 304 13.75 1.72 1.90
C ILE A 304 14.63 2.93 2.12
N LYS A 305 15.50 2.84 3.11
CA LYS A 305 16.51 3.85 3.45
C LYS A 305 17.90 3.24 3.49
N LYS A 306 18.87 4.00 3.02
CA LYS A 306 20.28 3.63 3.13
C LYS A 306 20.71 3.57 4.59
N LYS A 307 21.54 2.59 4.92
CA LYS A 307 22.19 2.41 6.21
C LYS A 307 23.64 1.98 5.98
N ILE A 308 24.60 2.66 6.59
CA ILE A 308 26.00 2.27 6.51
C ILE A 308 26.31 1.34 7.68
N LEU A 309 26.82 0.14 7.39
CA LEU A 309 27.32 -0.83 8.36
C LEU A 309 28.73 -1.26 7.97
N ASN A 310 29.68 -1.16 8.88
CA ASN A 310 31.08 -1.55 8.62
C ASN A 310 31.65 -0.97 7.31
N LYS A 311 31.36 0.31 7.05
CA LYS A 311 31.76 1.04 5.82
C LYS A 311 31.16 0.49 4.52
N LYS A 312 30.14 -0.37 4.59
CA LYS A 312 29.42 -0.92 3.43
C LYS A 312 27.99 -0.40 3.40
N ASP A 313 27.47 -0.28 2.19
CA ASP A 313 26.09 0.14 1.94
C ASP A 313 25.14 -1.02 2.21
N PHE A 314 24.21 -0.79 3.12
CA PHE A 314 23.07 -1.63 3.43
C PHE A 314 21.80 -0.80 3.28
N PHE A 315 20.67 -1.47 3.26
CA PHE A 315 19.36 -0.88 3.34
C PHE A 315 18.66 -1.31 4.63
N LYS A 316 17.80 -0.42 5.15
CA LYS A 316 16.85 -0.69 6.23
C LYS A 316 15.46 -0.30 5.78
N ILE A 317 14.45 -0.82 6.46
CA ILE A 317 13.06 -0.47 6.24
C ILE A 317 12.63 0.59 7.25
N GLU A 318 11.93 1.63 6.78
CA GLU A 318 11.28 2.65 7.62
C GLU A 318 9.78 2.62 7.40
N THR A 319 9.02 2.51 8.48
CA THR A 319 7.55 2.49 8.43
C THR A 319 6.99 3.89 8.16
N LEU A 320 6.06 3.99 7.20
CA LEU A 320 5.32 5.20 6.87
C LEU A 320 3.96 5.24 7.56
N THR A 321 3.24 4.12 7.59
CA THR A 321 1.90 4.02 8.17
C THR A 321 1.91 4.25 9.68
N LEU A 322 0.96 5.06 10.16
CA LEU A 322 0.84 5.47 11.55
C LEU A 322 -0.56 5.17 12.10
N ALA A 323 -0.82 3.94 12.46
CA ALA A 323 -2.07 3.51 13.08
C ALA A 323 -1.80 2.48 14.18
N PRO A 324 -2.51 2.52 15.33
CA PRO A 324 -2.26 1.57 16.39
C PRO A 324 -2.63 0.14 15.95
N TYR A 325 -1.92 -0.84 16.47
CA TYR A 325 -2.33 -2.24 16.45
C TYR A 325 -3.39 -2.49 17.51
N ASP A 326 -4.27 -3.46 17.29
CA ASP A 326 -5.23 -3.88 18.30
C ASP A 326 -4.53 -4.73 19.39
N VAL A 327 -4.33 -4.14 20.56
CA VAL A 327 -3.60 -4.76 21.66
C VAL A 327 -4.37 -5.93 22.27
N ASP A 328 -5.71 -5.89 22.19
CA ASP A 328 -6.56 -6.96 22.70
C ASP A 328 -6.40 -8.28 21.90
N LEU A 329 -5.83 -8.20 20.68
CA LEU A 329 -5.50 -9.35 19.85
C LEU A 329 -4.07 -9.88 20.08
N ILE A 330 -3.28 -9.29 20.96
CA ILE A 330 -1.88 -9.67 21.16
C ILE A 330 -1.74 -10.64 22.34
N THR A 331 -1.25 -11.85 22.07
CA THR A 331 -0.84 -12.82 23.11
C THR A 331 0.61 -12.53 23.50
N LYS A 332 0.80 -11.76 24.57
CA LYS A 332 2.12 -11.26 25.01
C LYS A 332 3.15 -12.36 25.23
N SER A 333 2.73 -13.53 25.76
CA SER A 333 3.61 -14.68 26.01
C SER A 333 4.24 -15.29 24.74
N LEU A 334 3.70 -14.99 23.56
CA LEU A 334 4.25 -15.45 22.27
C LEU A 334 5.28 -14.48 21.68
N LEU A 335 5.44 -13.29 22.26
CA LEU A 335 6.38 -12.28 21.78
C LEU A 335 7.73 -12.42 22.49
N THR A 336 8.82 -12.18 21.73
CA THR A 336 10.13 -11.96 22.34
C THR A 336 10.20 -10.55 22.94
N ASN A 337 11.17 -10.31 23.82
CA ASN A 337 11.41 -8.97 24.35
C ASN A 337 11.69 -7.94 23.26
N GLU A 338 12.42 -8.31 22.20
CA GLU A 338 12.73 -7.44 21.07
C GLU A 338 11.47 -7.06 20.29
N GLU A 339 10.58 -8.02 20.03
CA GLU A 339 9.29 -7.79 19.36
C GLU A 339 8.39 -6.87 20.20
N LEU A 340 8.36 -7.08 21.52
CA LEU A 340 7.60 -6.23 22.45
C LEU A 340 8.15 -4.78 22.47
N ILE A 341 9.47 -4.61 22.52
CA ILE A 341 10.12 -3.30 22.44
C ILE A 341 9.79 -2.62 21.09
N TRP A 342 9.83 -3.38 19.99
CA TRP A 342 9.48 -2.85 18.68
C TRP A 342 8.04 -2.31 18.64
N ILE A 343 7.06 -3.07 19.14
CA ILE A 343 5.65 -2.65 19.20
C ILE A 343 5.51 -1.38 20.04
N LYS A 344 6.13 -1.33 21.22
CA LYS A 344 6.10 -0.14 22.09
C LYS A 344 6.70 1.09 21.39
N ASN A 345 7.82 0.96 20.71
CA ASN A 345 8.47 2.04 19.96
C ASN A 345 7.59 2.52 18.81
N TYR A 346 6.97 1.59 18.09
CA TYR A 346 6.02 1.93 17.02
C TYR A 346 4.80 2.68 17.59
N HIS A 347 4.17 2.19 18.63
CA HIS A 347 3.03 2.83 19.29
C HIS A 347 3.39 4.22 19.85
N ASN A 348 4.56 4.38 20.44
CA ASN A 348 5.05 5.68 20.88
C ASN A 348 5.20 6.66 19.70
N THR A 349 5.68 6.16 18.57
CA THR A 349 5.79 6.96 17.34
C THR A 349 4.41 7.37 16.82
N VAL A 350 3.45 6.43 16.80
CA VAL A 350 2.05 6.71 16.44
C VAL A 350 1.49 7.80 17.37
N PHE A 351 1.61 7.62 18.67
CA PHE A 351 1.10 8.60 19.65
C PHE A 351 1.72 9.98 19.42
N LYS A 352 3.04 10.07 19.32
CA LYS A 352 3.76 11.34 19.11
C LYS A 352 3.31 12.06 17.84
N LYS A 353 3.06 11.34 16.75
CA LYS A 353 2.72 11.92 15.44
C LYS A 353 1.23 12.20 15.26
N ILE A 354 0.36 11.40 15.87
CA ILE A 354 -1.09 11.45 15.65
C ILE A 354 -1.82 12.24 16.74
N SER A 355 -1.41 12.13 18.02
CA SER A 355 -2.10 12.76 19.14
C SER A 355 -2.28 14.29 19.04
N PRO A 356 -1.42 15.08 18.35
CA PRO A 356 -1.66 16.53 18.18
C PRO A 356 -2.91 16.87 17.35
N TYR A 357 -3.45 15.91 16.59
CA TYR A 357 -4.62 16.09 15.71
C TYR A 357 -5.90 15.44 16.26
N LEU A 358 -5.84 14.86 17.46
CA LEU A 358 -6.94 14.19 18.13
C LEU A 358 -7.59 15.13 19.18
N ASP A 359 -8.88 14.94 19.42
CA ASP A 359 -9.53 15.56 20.55
C ASP A 359 -9.08 14.95 21.91
N LYS A 360 -9.55 15.52 23.03
CA LYS A 360 -9.16 15.11 24.38
C LYS A 360 -9.51 13.64 24.66
N ASN A 361 -10.67 13.19 24.22
CA ASN A 361 -11.17 11.83 24.46
C ASN A 361 -10.42 10.80 23.61
N GLU A 362 -10.28 11.09 22.31
CA GLU A 362 -9.52 10.28 21.35
C GLU A 362 -8.05 10.12 21.79
N LYS A 363 -7.43 11.22 22.23
CA LYS A 363 -6.05 11.23 22.71
C LYS A 363 -5.87 10.42 23.99
N SER A 364 -6.81 10.58 24.95
CA SER A 364 -6.80 9.83 26.22
C SER A 364 -6.99 8.34 25.96
N TRP A 365 -7.92 7.98 25.07
CA TRP A 365 -8.14 6.60 24.67
C TRP A 365 -6.89 6.00 24.00
N LEU A 366 -6.30 6.69 23.00
CA LEU A 366 -5.11 6.20 22.31
C LEU A 366 -3.97 5.95 23.31
N PHE A 367 -3.75 6.88 24.26
CA PHE A 367 -2.73 6.73 25.29
C PHE A 367 -2.96 5.47 26.15
N LYS A 368 -4.19 5.25 26.60
CA LYS A 368 -4.55 4.05 27.38
C LYS A 368 -4.35 2.78 26.54
N GLU A 369 -4.81 2.79 25.30
CA GLU A 369 -4.79 1.63 24.41
C GLU A 369 -3.36 1.13 24.15
N ILE A 370 -2.45 2.02 23.77
CA ILE A 370 -1.06 1.64 23.45
C ILE A 370 -0.23 1.24 24.68
N ASN A 371 -0.67 1.60 25.87
CA ASN A 371 0.01 1.25 27.14
C ASN A 371 -0.54 -0.01 27.83
N LYS A 372 -1.45 -0.75 27.20
CA LYS A 372 -1.92 -2.06 27.71
C LYS A 372 -0.84 -3.17 27.58
N LEU A 373 0.17 -3.02 26.74
CA LEU A 373 1.32 -3.92 26.58
C LEU A 373 2.47 -3.51 27.48
#